data_3513b74fa6e83734c162d73b120e8d58
#
_entry.id   3513b74fa6e83734c162d73b120e8d58
#
_cell.length_a   1.000
_cell.length_b   1.000
_cell.length_c   1.000
_cell.angle_alpha   90.00
_cell.angle_beta   90.00
_cell.angle_gamma   90.00
#
_symmetry.space_group_name_H-M   'P 1'
#
loop_
_entity.id
_entity.type
_entity.pdbx_description
1 polymer ?
#
loop_
_entity_poly.entity_id
_entity_poly.type
_entity_poly.pdbx_seq_one_letter_code
_entity_poly.pdbx_strand_id
1 'polypeptide(L)'
;MTPSSHRLVVIGLDGATFDLIEPWVAAGELPNLQRLMAEGSFGPLRSVVHPFTAQAWTSMVTGCQQGKHRVFDFWERDFHTYGFRLLNASHRALPALWNLLSQAGKDVIIVNLPQTYPPEPVKGVMVSGRDTPGLGAAYTFPHDLKDELDQASATPYVIVPDDWLWMQRGRPDLARAELLREIDVRFDSTRHLMDSRPWDMTFFVVSATDGVAHFFWKYHDPTHPLYNPEEAANYGDTTLEVYRRCDRRIGELLERLEAEGGCNVLVVSDHGQGQLGPQAIHLNLWLEQQ
;
A
#
# COMPACT_ATOMS: atom_id res chain seq x y z
N MET A 1 5.17 -35.07 -6.86
CA MET A 1 5.57 -34.10 -5.82
C MET A 1 4.33 -33.31 -5.48
N THR A 2 3.85 -33.39 -4.24
CA THR A 2 2.80 -32.48 -3.76
C THR A 2 3.33 -31.07 -3.84
N PRO A 3 2.61 -30.10 -4.42
CA PRO A 3 3.05 -28.71 -4.45
C PRO A 3 3.36 -28.27 -3.02
N SER A 4 4.40 -27.48 -2.83
CA SER A 4 4.67 -26.88 -1.51
C SER A 4 3.61 -25.81 -1.22
N SER A 5 2.43 -26.27 -0.84
CA SER A 5 1.20 -25.49 -0.62
C SER A 5 1.26 -24.56 0.60
N HIS A 6 2.45 -24.21 1.08
CA HIS A 6 2.62 -23.47 2.32
C HIS A 6 3.18 -22.05 2.13
N ARG A 7 3.53 -21.67 0.87
CA ARG A 7 3.95 -20.29 0.59
C ARG A 7 2.73 -19.37 0.46
N LEU A 8 2.89 -18.13 0.92
CA LEU A 8 1.86 -17.09 0.85
C LEU A 8 2.44 -15.81 0.27
N VAL A 9 1.79 -15.26 -0.74
CA VAL A 9 2.01 -13.88 -1.19
C VAL A 9 0.81 -13.03 -0.76
N VAL A 10 1.08 -11.93 -0.07
CA VAL A 10 0.09 -10.91 0.29
C VAL A 10 0.40 -9.64 -0.51
N ILE A 11 -0.55 -9.22 -1.31
CA ILE A 11 -0.50 -8.00 -2.12
C ILE A 11 -1.42 -6.97 -1.49
N GLY A 12 -0.86 -5.95 -0.85
CA GLY A 12 -1.60 -4.83 -0.32
C GLY A 12 -1.83 -3.78 -1.42
N LEU A 13 -3.07 -3.43 -1.67
CA LEU A 13 -3.46 -2.29 -2.50
C LEU A 13 -4.04 -1.23 -1.57
N ASP A 14 -3.22 -0.25 -1.16
CA ASP A 14 -3.60 0.78 -0.19
C ASP A 14 -4.82 1.57 -0.70
N GLY A 15 -5.85 1.72 0.12
CA GLY A 15 -7.05 2.48 -0.23
C GLY A 15 -7.91 1.90 -1.35
N ALA A 16 -7.65 0.69 -1.84
CA ALA A 16 -8.44 0.11 -2.93
C ALA A 16 -9.88 -0.22 -2.48
N THR A 17 -10.83 0.01 -3.37
CA THR A 17 -12.26 -0.15 -3.07
C THR A 17 -12.98 -0.99 -4.13
N PHE A 18 -13.92 -1.82 -3.69
CA PHE A 18 -14.81 -2.55 -4.57
C PHE A 18 -15.75 -1.64 -5.38
N ASP A 19 -16.01 -0.41 -4.91
CA ASP A 19 -16.79 0.57 -5.68
C ASP A 19 -16.17 0.92 -7.03
N LEU A 20 -14.85 0.75 -7.16
CA LEU A 20 -14.11 0.89 -8.43
C LEU A 20 -13.81 -0.46 -9.07
N ILE A 21 -13.40 -1.45 -8.27
CA ILE A 21 -12.95 -2.75 -8.79
C ILE A 21 -14.09 -3.53 -9.46
N GLU A 22 -15.25 -3.66 -8.81
CA GLU A 22 -16.37 -4.44 -9.34
C GLU A 22 -16.89 -3.92 -10.69
N PRO A 23 -17.16 -2.62 -10.89
CA PRO A 23 -17.54 -2.11 -12.19
C PRO A 23 -16.47 -2.32 -13.28
N TRP A 24 -15.20 -2.17 -12.95
CA TRP A 24 -14.12 -2.35 -13.91
C TRP A 24 -13.85 -3.83 -14.23
N VAL A 25 -14.02 -4.72 -13.27
CA VAL A 25 -14.01 -6.16 -13.51
C VAL A 25 -15.16 -6.56 -14.43
N ALA A 26 -16.37 -6.05 -14.19
CA ALA A 26 -17.53 -6.29 -15.05
C ALA A 26 -17.34 -5.73 -16.48
N ALA A 27 -16.59 -4.64 -16.63
CA ALA A 27 -16.24 -4.05 -17.93
C ALA A 27 -15.06 -4.77 -18.63
N GLY A 28 -14.41 -5.75 -17.98
CA GLY A 28 -13.26 -6.47 -18.53
C GLY A 28 -11.93 -5.70 -18.43
N GLU A 29 -11.87 -4.62 -17.63
CA GLU A 29 -10.71 -3.75 -17.49
C GLU A 29 -9.62 -4.31 -16.57
N LEU A 30 -10.00 -5.25 -15.68
CA LEU A 30 -9.14 -5.84 -14.64
C LEU A 30 -9.21 -7.38 -14.72
N PRO A 31 -8.69 -8.00 -15.81
CA PRO A 31 -8.87 -9.44 -16.07
C PRO A 31 -8.18 -10.34 -15.03
N ASN A 32 -7.08 -9.93 -14.42
CA ASN A 32 -6.35 -10.73 -13.44
C ASN A 32 -7.04 -10.71 -12.06
N LEU A 33 -7.56 -9.57 -11.63
CA LEU A 33 -8.44 -9.51 -10.46
C LEU A 33 -9.74 -10.26 -10.70
N GLN A 34 -10.34 -10.17 -11.91
CA GLN A 34 -11.48 -10.98 -12.29
C GLN A 34 -11.21 -12.48 -12.13
N ARG A 35 -10.05 -12.94 -12.60
CA ARG A 35 -9.61 -14.33 -12.46
C ARG A 35 -9.48 -14.73 -10.99
N LEU A 36 -8.80 -13.93 -10.17
CA LEU A 36 -8.66 -14.20 -8.73
C LEU A 36 -10.01 -14.27 -8.01
N MET A 37 -10.95 -13.39 -8.37
CA MET A 37 -12.32 -13.40 -7.82
C MET A 37 -13.10 -14.63 -8.25
N ALA A 38 -12.92 -15.10 -9.50
CA ALA A 38 -13.61 -16.26 -10.03
C ALA A 38 -13.06 -17.61 -9.50
N GLU A 39 -11.74 -17.70 -9.30
CA GLU A 39 -11.06 -18.92 -8.86
C GLU A 39 -10.94 -19.03 -7.33
N GLY A 40 -11.06 -17.91 -6.62
CA GLY A 40 -10.88 -17.80 -5.17
C GLY A 40 -12.14 -17.42 -4.41
N SER A 41 -11.94 -16.74 -3.30
CA SER A 41 -13.00 -16.12 -2.50
C SER A 41 -12.72 -14.65 -2.35
N PHE A 42 -13.73 -13.81 -2.50
CA PHE A 42 -13.61 -12.36 -2.34
C PHE A 42 -14.82 -11.80 -1.59
N GLY A 43 -14.66 -10.60 -1.05
CA GLY A 43 -15.74 -9.87 -0.39
C GLY A 43 -15.22 -8.67 0.39
N PRO A 44 -16.14 -7.82 0.86
CA PRO A 44 -15.78 -6.65 1.63
C PRO A 44 -15.15 -7.04 2.98
N LEU A 45 -14.00 -6.44 3.27
CA LEU A 45 -13.32 -6.55 4.56
C LEU A 45 -13.62 -5.28 5.37
N ARG A 46 -14.23 -5.45 6.54
CA ARG A 46 -14.49 -4.32 7.43
C ARG A 46 -13.19 -3.77 8.00
N SER A 47 -12.86 -2.53 7.65
CA SER A 47 -11.70 -1.84 8.20
C SER A 47 -11.88 -1.46 9.68
N VAL A 48 -10.81 -0.92 10.26
CA VAL A 48 -10.78 -0.43 11.65
C VAL A 48 -11.63 0.84 11.81
N VAL A 49 -12.01 1.16 13.07
CA VAL A 49 -12.69 2.43 13.37
C VAL A 49 -11.69 3.57 13.26
N HIS A 50 -12.06 4.57 12.48
CA HIS A 50 -11.25 5.48 11.69
C HIS A 50 -10.34 4.70 10.74
N PRO A 51 -10.81 4.46 9.49
CA PRO A 51 -10.08 3.65 8.51
C PRO A 51 -8.91 4.45 7.92
N PHE A 52 -7.84 4.53 8.69
CA PHE A 52 -6.61 5.23 8.37
C PHE A 52 -5.47 4.23 8.17
N THR A 53 -4.64 4.45 7.18
CA THR A 53 -3.54 3.58 6.75
C THR A 53 -2.67 3.07 7.90
N ALA A 54 -2.17 3.97 8.77
CA ALA A 54 -1.26 3.58 9.86
C ALA A 54 -1.85 2.54 10.80
N GLN A 55 -3.05 2.78 11.28
CA GLN A 55 -3.72 1.88 12.24
C GLN A 55 -4.32 0.66 11.56
N ALA A 56 -4.78 0.78 10.33
CA ALA A 56 -5.41 -0.33 9.62
C ALA A 56 -4.37 -1.40 9.27
N TRP A 57 -3.25 -1.03 8.64
CA TRP A 57 -2.14 -1.96 8.40
C TRP A 57 -1.58 -2.53 9.70
N THR A 58 -1.39 -1.70 10.74
CA THR A 58 -0.91 -2.20 12.04
C THR A 58 -1.87 -3.20 12.68
N SER A 59 -3.19 -2.95 12.60
CA SER A 59 -4.20 -3.89 13.08
C SER A 59 -4.16 -5.22 12.31
N MET A 60 -4.02 -5.15 10.98
CA MET A 60 -3.92 -6.33 10.12
C MET A 60 -2.72 -7.19 10.50
N VAL A 61 -1.53 -6.60 10.59
CA VAL A 61 -0.29 -7.37 10.81
C VAL A 61 -0.11 -7.82 12.26
N THR A 62 -0.82 -7.24 13.22
CA THR A 62 -0.80 -7.67 14.62
C THR A 62 -1.98 -8.56 15.01
N GLY A 63 -3.03 -8.61 14.17
CA GLY A 63 -4.30 -9.26 14.52
C GLY A 63 -5.03 -8.63 15.70
N CYS A 64 -4.72 -7.37 16.03
CA CYS A 64 -5.23 -6.68 17.20
C CYS A 64 -5.76 -5.29 16.86
N GLN A 65 -6.67 -4.80 17.68
CA GLN A 65 -7.20 -3.44 17.57
C GLN A 65 -6.22 -2.39 18.14
N GLN A 66 -6.41 -1.13 17.76
CA GLN A 66 -5.56 0.02 18.09
C GLN A 66 -5.25 0.15 19.58
N GLY A 67 -6.23 -0.09 20.46
CA GLY A 67 -6.04 -0.04 21.91
C GLY A 67 -4.99 -1.01 22.44
N LYS A 68 -4.69 -2.09 21.69
CA LYS A 68 -3.66 -3.07 22.06
C LYS A 68 -2.32 -2.76 21.43
N HIS A 69 -2.29 -2.47 20.11
CA HIS A 69 -1.01 -2.19 19.43
C HIS A 69 -0.55 -0.74 19.56
N ARG A 70 -1.41 0.19 20.02
CA ARG A 70 -1.13 1.60 20.35
C ARG A 70 -0.80 2.51 19.17
N VAL A 71 -1.07 2.11 17.94
CA VAL A 71 -0.94 2.98 16.76
C VAL A 71 -2.33 3.43 16.35
N PHE A 72 -2.62 4.73 16.44
CA PHE A 72 -3.93 5.29 16.12
C PHE A 72 -3.90 6.19 14.90
N ASP A 73 -2.71 6.66 14.49
CA ASP A 73 -2.47 7.53 13.36
C ASP A 73 -0.98 7.48 13.02
N PHE A 74 -0.54 8.22 12.00
CA PHE A 74 0.87 8.52 11.74
C PHE A 74 1.48 9.46 12.78
N TRP A 75 0.64 10.21 13.51
CA TRP A 75 1.03 11.22 14.47
C TRP A 75 0.38 10.96 15.82
N GLU A 76 1.10 11.29 16.88
CA GLU A 76 0.56 11.32 18.22
C GLU A 76 0.74 12.72 18.80
N ARG A 77 -0.32 13.23 19.45
CA ARG A 77 -0.25 14.48 20.15
C ARG A 77 0.47 14.31 21.48
N ASP A 78 1.47 15.13 21.73
CA ASP A 78 2.05 15.29 23.06
C ASP A 78 1.18 16.25 23.88
N PHE A 79 0.46 15.71 24.85
CA PHE A 79 -0.43 16.49 25.69
C PHE A 79 0.30 17.39 26.70
N HIS A 80 1.63 17.20 26.89
CA HIS A 80 2.44 18.07 27.76
C HIS A 80 2.92 19.33 27.02
N THR A 81 3.27 19.18 25.76
CA THR A 81 3.81 20.28 24.94
C THR A 81 2.84 20.80 23.89
N TYR A 82 1.69 20.12 23.71
CA TYR A 82 0.74 20.33 22.60
C TYR A 82 1.36 20.14 21.21
N GLY A 83 2.60 19.65 21.12
CA GLY A 83 3.27 19.27 19.89
C GLY A 83 2.74 17.95 19.32
N PHE A 84 3.26 17.62 18.15
CA PHE A 84 2.99 16.30 17.51
C PHE A 84 4.31 15.57 17.33
N ARG A 85 4.28 14.24 17.49
CA ARG A 85 5.39 13.38 17.13
C ARG A 85 4.94 12.35 16.10
N LEU A 86 5.83 12.01 15.18
CA LEU A 86 5.60 10.91 14.25
C LEU A 86 5.66 9.58 15.00
N LEU A 87 4.68 8.73 14.72
CA LEU A 87 4.71 7.34 15.12
C LEU A 87 5.43 6.51 14.05
N ASN A 88 6.04 5.42 14.48
CA ASN A 88 6.74 4.48 13.62
C ASN A 88 6.73 3.07 14.24
N ALA A 89 7.41 2.11 13.64
CA ALA A 89 7.45 0.71 14.10
C ALA A 89 7.81 0.55 15.59
N SER A 90 8.68 1.43 16.14
CA SER A 90 9.11 1.34 17.55
C SER A 90 8.00 1.68 18.56
N HIS A 91 6.91 2.29 18.12
CA HIS A 91 5.76 2.62 18.97
C HIS A 91 4.72 1.49 19.00
N ARG A 92 4.83 0.51 18.11
CA ARG A 92 3.95 -0.67 18.09
C ARG A 92 4.20 -1.54 19.32
N ALA A 93 3.19 -1.71 20.16
CA ALA A 93 3.31 -2.43 21.44
C ALA A 93 3.26 -3.97 21.29
N LEU A 94 2.94 -4.49 20.11
CA LEU A 94 2.74 -5.93 19.86
C LEU A 94 3.62 -6.41 18.70
N PRO A 95 4.03 -7.69 18.70
CA PRO A 95 4.72 -8.28 17.57
C PRO A 95 3.80 -8.30 16.34
N ALA A 96 4.37 -8.09 15.18
CA ALA A 96 3.70 -8.27 13.91
C ALA A 96 3.87 -9.71 13.40
N LEU A 97 3.08 -10.06 12.39
CA LEU A 97 3.08 -11.38 11.76
C LEU A 97 4.48 -11.85 11.37
N TRP A 98 5.32 -10.98 10.81
CA TRP A 98 6.69 -11.32 10.42
C TRP A 98 7.60 -11.64 11.60
N ASN A 99 7.36 -11.03 12.79
CA ASN A 99 8.11 -11.39 13.99
C ASN A 99 7.77 -12.82 14.43
N LEU A 100 6.48 -13.18 14.43
CA LEU A 100 6.00 -14.52 14.80
C LEU A 100 6.50 -15.58 13.80
N LEU A 101 6.44 -15.28 12.50
CA LEU A 101 6.94 -16.17 11.45
C LEU A 101 8.46 -16.38 11.57
N SER A 102 9.22 -15.30 11.77
CA SER A 102 10.68 -15.40 11.97
C SER A 102 11.04 -16.25 13.20
N GLN A 103 10.31 -16.08 14.32
CA GLN A 103 10.47 -16.92 15.53
C GLN A 103 10.13 -18.39 15.24
N ALA A 104 9.18 -18.65 14.35
CA ALA A 104 8.83 -20.01 13.91
C ALA A 104 9.78 -20.56 12.81
N GLY A 105 10.87 -19.86 12.53
CA GLY A 105 11.87 -20.27 11.56
C GLY A 105 11.49 -20.08 10.09
N LYS A 106 10.43 -19.31 9.80
CA LYS A 106 9.92 -19.00 8.47
C LYS A 106 10.65 -17.83 7.84
N ASP A 107 10.98 -17.95 6.56
CA ASP A 107 11.62 -16.89 5.79
C ASP A 107 10.57 -15.91 5.27
N VAL A 108 10.79 -14.60 5.49
CA VAL A 108 9.83 -13.54 5.14
C VAL A 108 10.46 -12.47 4.25
N ILE A 109 9.68 -11.97 3.30
CA ILE A 109 9.99 -10.80 2.48
C ILE A 109 8.92 -9.76 2.75
N ILE A 110 9.28 -8.63 3.36
CA ILE A 110 8.36 -7.55 3.72
C ILE A 110 8.77 -6.30 2.96
N VAL A 111 7.86 -5.73 2.15
CA VAL A 111 8.20 -4.60 1.29
C VAL A 111 7.15 -3.50 1.38
N ASN A 112 7.58 -2.35 1.83
CA ASN A 112 6.80 -1.09 1.83
C ASN A 112 5.51 -1.09 2.66
N LEU A 113 5.39 -1.93 3.67
CA LEU A 113 4.25 -1.82 4.58
C LEU A 113 4.38 -0.54 5.41
N PRO A 114 3.29 0.24 5.57
CA PRO A 114 3.26 1.35 6.51
C PRO A 114 3.56 0.91 7.95
N GLN A 115 4.13 1.78 8.74
CA GLN A 115 4.51 1.55 10.16
C GLN A 115 5.56 0.42 10.33
N THR A 116 6.54 0.38 9.40
CA THR A 116 7.66 -0.58 9.45
C THR A 116 9.03 0.07 9.55
N TYR A 117 9.11 1.41 9.65
CA TYR A 117 10.37 2.12 9.93
C TYR A 117 10.53 2.34 11.46
N PRO A 118 11.74 2.16 12.04
CA PRO A 118 12.91 1.52 11.42
C PRO A 118 12.68 0.04 11.13
N PRO A 119 13.36 -0.55 10.12
CA PRO A 119 13.16 -1.96 9.77
C PRO A 119 13.59 -2.87 10.92
N GLU A 120 12.79 -3.89 11.15
CA GLU A 120 13.03 -4.85 12.22
C GLU A 120 13.89 -6.02 11.72
N PRO A 121 14.71 -6.62 12.59
CA PRO A 121 15.36 -7.90 12.30
C PRO A 121 14.32 -8.99 12.08
N VAL A 122 14.39 -9.63 10.92
CA VAL A 122 13.53 -10.76 10.52
C VAL A 122 14.37 -11.90 9.98
N LYS A 123 13.83 -13.12 9.99
CA LYS A 123 14.43 -14.19 9.18
C LYS A 123 14.03 -13.97 7.73
N GLY A 124 14.89 -13.33 6.96
CA GLY A 124 14.63 -12.85 5.61
C GLY A 124 14.99 -11.40 5.43
N VAL A 125 14.12 -10.61 4.77
CA VAL A 125 14.39 -9.21 4.45
C VAL A 125 13.19 -8.32 4.72
N MET A 126 13.47 -7.05 5.05
CA MET A 126 12.48 -6.03 5.22
C MET A 126 12.90 -4.72 4.53
N VAL A 127 12.00 -4.15 3.78
CA VAL A 127 12.09 -2.80 3.21
C VAL A 127 10.98 -1.97 3.83
N SER A 128 11.34 -0.96 4.62
CA SER A 128 10.37 -0.12 5.34
C SER A 128 9.50 0.71 4.41
N GLY A 129 8.29 1.02 4.87
CA GLY A 129 7.29 1.76 4.12
C GLY A 129 7.27 3.26 4.39
N ARG A 130 6.09 3.84 4.24
CA ARG A 130 5.76 5.27 4.17
C ARG A 130 6.29 6.13 5.32
N ASP A 131 6.46 5.59 6.51
CA ASP A 131 6.98 6.28 7.70
C ASP A 131 8.51 6.45 7.69
N THR A 132 9.18 5.99 6.63
CA THR A 132 10.62 6.21 6.42
C THR A 132 10.90 7.68 6.11
N PRO A 133 11.86 8.33 6.80
CA PRO A 133 12.15 9.76 6.58
C PRO A 133 12.68 10.10 5.19
N GLY A 134 13.11 9.11 4.41
CA GLY A 134 13.60 9.26 3.05
C GLY A 134 14.70 8.25 2.70
N LEU A 135 15.11 8.24 1.45
CA LEU A 135 16.13 7.30 0.93
C LEU A 135 17.52 7.41 1.60
N GLY A 136 17.77 8.51 2.32
CA GLY A 136 18.99 8.66 3.13
C GLY A 136 18.97 7.88 4.45
N ALA A 137 17.80 7.43 4.90
CA ALA A 137 17.65 6.67 6.14
C ALA A 137 18.05 5.20 5.97
N ALA A 138 18.25 4.50 7.08
CA ALA A 138 18.44 3.04 7.10
C ALA A 138 17.04 2.38 7.02
N TYR A 139 16.53 2.18 5.81
CA TYR A 139 15.17 1.70 5.57
C TYR A 139 15.09 0.22 5.19
N THR A 140 16.22 -0.50 5.21
CA THR A 140 16.27 -1.92 4.87
C THR A 140 16.87 -2.76 5.99
N PHE A 141 16.43 -4.01 6.08
CA PHE A 141 17.06 -5.07 6.84
C PHE A 141 17.25 -6.31 5.92
N PRO A 142 18.49 -6.83 5.74
CA PRO A 142 19.74 -6.23 6.22
C PRO A 142 20.02 -4.84 5.64
N HIS A 143 20.95 -4.10 6.23
CA HIS A 143 21.19 -2.69 5.86
C HIS A 143 21.72 -2.53 4.42
N ASP A 144 22.53 -3.48 3.96
CA ASP A 144 23.14 -3.54 2.61
C ASP A 144 22.15 -3.90 1.50
N LEU A 145 20.94 -4.35 1.84
CA LEU A 145 19.88 -4.63 0.87
C LEU A 145 19.52 -3.42 0.02
N LYS A 146 19.74 -2.21 0.51
CA LYS A 146 19.48 -0.97 -0.21
C LYS A 146 20.20 -0.93 -1.57
N ASP A 147 21.47 -1.32 -1.61
CA ASP A 147 22.28 -1.27 -2.84
C ASP A 147 21.76 -2.30 -3.87
N GLU A 148 21.22 -3.42 -3.40
CA GLU A 148 20.58 -4.44 -4.24
C GLU A 148 19.27 -3.93 -4.85
N LEU A 149 18.46 -3.21 -4.08
CA LEU A 149 17.17 -2.67 -4.55
C LEU A 149 17.35 -1.64 -5.68
N ASP A 150 18.39 -0.83 -5.62
CA ASP A 150 18.69 0.16 -6.67
C ASP A 150 19.09 -0.51 -8.00
N GLN A 151 19.47 -1.78 -7.98
CA GLN A 151 19.80 -2.60 -9.15
C GLN A 151 18.63 -3.47 -9.64
N ALA A 152 17.60 -3.63 -8.82
CA ALA A 152 16.48 -4.54 -9.07
C ALA A 152 15.45 -3.99 -10.07
N SER A 153 15.45 -2.70 -10.33
CA SER A 153 14.53 -2.02 -11.23
C SER A 153 15.27 -1.08 -12.18
N ALA A 154 14.64 -0.75 -13.31
CA ALA A 154 15.17 0.23 -14.27
C ALA A 154 15.29 1.65 -13.70
N THR A 155 14.64 1.93 -12.58
CA THR A 155 14.67 3.22 -11.89
C THR A 155 14.95 3.00 -10.40
N PRO A 156 15.52 4.02 -9.69
CA PRO A 156 15.77 3.92 -8.26
C PRO A 156 14.53 3.55 -7.45
N TYR A 157 14.75 2.86 -6.32
CA TYR A 157 13.67 2.44 -5.43
C TYR A 157 12.82 3.63 -4.95
N VAL A 158 11.52 3.41 -4.83
CA VAL A 158 10.54 4.41 -4.37
C VAL A 158 9.92 3.94 -3.06
N ILE A 159 10.13 4.67 -2.00
CA ILE A 159 9.44 4.42 -0.71
C ILE A 159 8.01 4.96 -0.79
N VAL A 160 7.89 6.25 -1.13
CA VAL A 160 6.62 6.95 -1.34
C VAL A 160 6.74 7.74 -2.63
N PRO A 161 5.76 7.70 -3.53
CA PRO A 161 5.77 8.52 -4.75
C PRO A 161 5.67 10.02 -4.41
N ASP A 162 6.27 10.86 -5.24
CA ASP A 162 6.22 12.32 -5.11
C ASP A 162 4.94 12.94 -5.71
N ASP A 163 3.88 12.17 -5.83
CA ASP A 163 2.60 12.55 -6.42
C ASP A 163 1.99 13.80 -5.76
N TRP A 164 1.98 13.84 -4.41
CA TRP A 164 1.51 14.99 -3.65
C TRP A 164 2.30 16.27 -3.97
N LEU A 165 3.63 16.17 -4.06
CA LEU A 165 4.50 17.31 -4.39
C LEU A 165 4.18 17.86 -5.79
N TRP A 166 4.00 16.96 -6.76
CA TRP A 166 3.67 17.35 -8.13
C TRP A 166 2.27 17.94 -8.24
N MET A 167 1.30 17.40 -7.51
CA MET A 167 -0.05 17.98 -7.45
C MET A 167 -0.05 19.39 -6.88
N GLN A 168 0.71 19.65 -5.81
CA GLN A 168 0.86 21.01 -5.26
C GLN A 168 1.51 21.99 -6.25
N ARG A 169 2.36 21.50 -7.12
CA ARG A 169 3.01 22.29 -8.19
C ARG A 169 2.16 22.43 -9.45
N GLY A 170 0.93 21.97 -9.44
CA GLY A 170 0.04 22.02 -10.62
C GLY A 170 0.51 21.12 -11.78
N ARG A 171 1.20 20.00 -11.47
CA ARG A 171 1.74 19.07 -12.45
C ARG A 171 1.12 17.66 -12.26
N PRO A 172 -0.20 17.50 -12.54
CA PRO A 172 -0.86 16.20 -12.47
C PRO A 172 -0.26 15.17 -13.45
N ASP A 173 0.32 15.61 -14.56
CA ASP A 173 1.06 14.76 -15.48
C ASP A 173 2.25 14.05 -14.81
N LEU A 174 3.03 14.76 -14.00
CA LEU A 174 4.14 14.18 -13.24
C LEU A 174 3.66 13.34 -12.07
N ALA A 175 2.60 13.77 -11.37
CA ALA A 175 2.00 12.97 -10.30
C ALA A 175 1.54 11.60 -10.83
N ARG A 176 0.83 11.55 -11.96
CA ARG A 176 0.46 10.31 -12.65
C ARG A 176 1.68 9.44 -12.98
N ALA A 177 2.73 10.03 -13.52
CA ALA A 177 3.95 9.30 -13.86
C ALA A 177 4.60 8.66 -12.62
N GLU A 178 4.64 9.37 -11.49
CA GLU A 178 5.18 8.87 -10.23
C GLU A 178 4.36 7.70 -9.66
N LEU A 179 3.04 7.78 -9.70
CA LEU A 179 2.16 6.69 -9.26
C LEU A 179 2.39 5.42 -10.09
N LEU A 180 2.47 5.55 -11.41
CA LEU A 180 2.73 4.42 -12.30
C LEU A 180 4.15 3.84 -12.09
N ARG A 181 5.14 4.70 -11.86
CA ARG A 181 6.52 4.30 -11.56
C ARG A 181 6.60 3.53 -10.23
N GLU A 182 5.89 3.99 -9.19
CA GLU A 182 5.85 3.31 -7.90
C GLU A 182 5.37 1.87 -8.05
N ILE A 183 4.31 1.63 -8.82
CA ILE A 183 3.79 0.28 -9.08
C ILE A 183 4.87 -0.61 -9.69
N ASP A 184 5.50 -0.16 -10.78
CA ASP A 184 6.51 -0.96 -11.47
C ASP A 184 7.70 -1.27 -10.56
N VAL A 185 8.25 -0.27 -9.88
CA VAL A 185 9.36 -0.44 -8.95
C VAL A 185 8.99 -1.39 -7.81
N ARG A 186 7.79 -1.31 -7.28
CA ARG A 186 7.31 -2.17 -6.20
C ARG A 186 7.28 -3.64 -6.60
N PHE A 187 6.67 -3.93 -7.74
CA PHE A 187 6.60 -5.29 -8.27
C PHE A 187 7.99 -5.82 -8.69
N ASP A 188 8.81 -5.01 -9.38
CA ASP A 188 10.14 -5.43 -9.82
C ASP A 188 11.06 -5.72 -8.63
N SER A 189 11.10 -4.84 -7.63
CA SER A 189 11.89 -5.04 -6.41
C SER A 189 11.42 -6.27 -5.63
N THR A 190 10.11 -6.44 -5.46
CA THR A 190 9.54 -7.60 -4.75
C THR A 190 9.89 -8.89 -5.49
N ARG A 191 9.72 -8.92 -6.81
CA ARG A 191 10.08 -10.06 -7.66
C ARG A 191 11.57 -10.40 -7.51
N HIS A 192 12.46 -9.41 -7.61
CA HIS A 192 13.88 -9.60 -7.45
C HIS A 192 14.23 -10.25 -6.10
N LEU A 193 13.61 -9.78 -5.03
CA LEU A 193 13.78 -10.34 -3.69
C LEU A 193 13.29 -11.79 -3.59
N MET A 194 12.18 -12.12 -4.25
CA MET A 194 11.64 -13.48 -4.31
C MET A 194 12.53 -14.42 -5.14
N ASP A 195 13.20 -13.89 -6.18
CA ASP A 195 14.12 -14.67 -7.05
C ASP A 195 15.45 -14.99 -6.37
N SER A 196 15.94 -14.06 -5.56
CA SER A 196 17.29 -14.11 -5.02
C SER A 196 17.41 -14.85 -3.69
N ARG A 197 16.28 -15.22 -3.04
CA ARG A 197 16.31 -15.82 -1.70
C ARG A 197 15.09 -16.71 -1.40
N PRO A 198 15.22 -17.65 -0.43
CA PRO A 198 14.09 -18.44 0.02
C PRO A 198 13.04 -17.55 0.71
N TRP A 199 11.76 -17.91 0.59
CA TRP A 199 10.66 -17.27 1.29
C TRP A 199 9.52 -18.26 1.55
N ASP A 200 8.88 -18.11 2.70
CA ASP A 200 7.60 -18.75 3.07
C ASP A 200 6.44 -17.76 2.95
N MET A 201 6.70 -16.47 3.25
CA MET A 201 5.73 -15.39 3.08
C MET A 201 6.39 -14.16 2.45
N THR A 202 5.73 -13.64 1.41
CA THR A 202 6.03 -12.31 0.84
C THR A 202 4.83 -11.41 1.09
N PHE A 203 5.05 -10.24 1.68
CA PHE A 203 4.01 -9.23 1.87
C PHE A 203 4.54 -7.87 1.41
N PHE A 204 3.88 -7.31 0.40
CA PHE A 204 4.22 -5.98 -0.10
C PHE A 204 2.99 -5.10 -0.29
N VAL A 205 3.19 -3.78 -0.22
CA VAL A 205 2.11 -2.79 -0.36
C VAL A 205 2.42 -1.84 -1.51
N VAL A 206 1.43 -1.63 -2.36
CA VAL A 206 1.37 -0.62 -3.42
C VAL A 206 0.57 0.56 -2.88
N SER A 207 1.17 1.74 -2.83
CA SER A 207 0.52 2.97 -2.33
C SER A 207 -0.14 3.80 -3.44
N ALA A 208 0.13 3.50 -4.71
CA ALA A 208 -0.41 4.26 -5.84
C ALA A 208 -1.94 4.25 -5.92
N THR A 209 -2.59 3.20 -5.45
CA THR A 209 -4.06 3.10 -5.41
C THR A 209 -4.69 4.09 -4.44
N ASP A 210 -4.02 4.39 -3.31
CA ASP A 210 -4.39 5.44 -2.37
C ASP A 210 -4.08 6.83 -2.94
N GLY A 211 -2.86 7.03 -3.44
CA GLY A 211 -2.42 8.30 -4.01
C GLY A 211 -3.31 8.77 -5.17
N VAL A 212 -3.67 7.87 -6.09
CA VAL A 212 -4.52 8.24 -7.23
C VAL A 212 -5.91 8.68 -6.77
N ALA A 213 -6.49 8.03 -5.77
CA ALA A 213 -7.80 8.41 -5.27
C ALA A 213 -7.78 9.77 -4.55
N HIS A 214 -6.73 10.08 -3.79
CA HIS A 214 -6.58 11.38 -3.15
C HIS A 214 -6.57 12.56 -4.13
N PHE A 215 -5.97 12.40 -5.31
CA PHE A 215 -5.71 13.54 -6.19
C PHE A 215 -6.48 13.51 -7.50
N PHE A 216 -6.87 12.33 -7.99
CA PHE A 216 -7.48 12.18 -9.31
C PHE A 216 -8.97 11.86 -9.26
N TRP A 217 -9.56 11.61 -8.09
CA TRP A 217 -11.01 11.35 -7.96
C TRP A 217 -11.85 12.45 -8.60
N LYS A 218 -11.49 13.71 -8.40
CA LYS A 218 -12.17 14.88 -8.98
C LYS A 218 -12.17 14.92 -10.52
N TYR A 219 -11.27 14.22 -11.18
CA TYR A 219 -11.22 14.12 -12.63
C TYR A 219 -12.01 12.91 -13.15
N HIS A 220 -12.14 11.89 -12.33
CA HIS A 220 -12.81 10.64 -12.67
C HIS A 220 -14.33 10.72 -12.48
N ASP A 221 -14.80 11.37 -11.40
CA ASP A 221 -16.20 11.39 -10.99
C ASP A 221 -16.90 12.69 -11.38
N PRO A 222 -17.82 12.66 -12.36
CA PRO A 222 -18.56 13.87 -12.80
C PRO A 222 -19.44 14.49 -11.69
N THR A 223 -19.72 13.76 -10.60
CA THR A 223 -20.51 14.27 -9.48
C THR A 223 -19.66 15.00 -8.44
N HIS A 224 -18.33 14.93 -8.57
CA HIS A 224 -17.42 15.58 -7.63
C HIS A 224 -17.56 17.12 -7.70
N PRO A 225 -17.64 17.83 -6.55
CA PRO A 225 -17.81 19.30 -6.52
C PRO A 225 -16.74 20.10 -7.27
N LEU A 226 -15.54 19.54 -7.43
CA LEU A 226 -14.43 20.15 -8.15
C LEU A 226 -14.20 19.52 -9.52
N TYR A 227 -15.19 18.81 -10.07
CA TYR A 227 -15.09 18.24 -11.41
C TYR A 227 -14.97 19.34 -12.48
N ASN A 228 -14.00 19.20 -13.35
CA ASN A 228 -13.81 20.06 -14.51
C ASN A 228 -13.70 19.20 -15.77
N PRO A 229 -14.62 19.33 -16.74
CA PRO A 229 -14.62 18.52 -17.98
C PRO A 229 -13.34 18.65 -18.81
N GLU A 230 -12.71 19.84 -18.85
CA GLU A 230 -11.48 20.06 -19.62
C GLU A 230 -10.28 19.33 -19.00
N GLU A 231 -10.18 19.36 -17.67
CA GLU A 231 -9.16 18.60 -16.95
C GLU A 231 -9.44 17.10 -16.98
N ALA A 232 -10.72 16.71 -16.88
CA ALA A 232 -11.15 15.32 -16.98
C ALA A 232 -10.82 14.69 -18.33
N ALA A 233 -10.86 15.47 -19.42
CA ALA A 233 -10.45 15.00 -20.74
C ALA A 233 -8.98 14.55 -20.78
N ASN A 234 -8.12 15.10 -19.92
CA ASN A 234 -6.69 14.76 -19.84
C ASN A 234 -6.36 13.74 -18.76
N TYR A 235 -7.10 13.74 -17.65
CA TYR A 235 -6.75 12.99 -16.43
C TYR A 235 -7.85 12.08 -15.89
N GLY A 236 -9.02 12.06 -16.52
CA GLY A 236 -10.17 11.26 -16.05
C GLY A 236 -9.90 9.76 -15.99
N ASP A 237 -9.08 9.26 -16.91
CA ASP A 237 -8.70 7.85 -16.97
C ASP A 237 -7.56 7.46 -16.02
N THR A 238 -6.94 8.42 -15.34
CA THR A 238 -5.74 8.14 -14.52
C THR A 238 -6.00 7.11 -13.42
N THR A 239 -7.16 7.19 -12.77
CA THR A 239 -7.53 6.24 -11.71
C THR A 239 -7.64 4.82 -12.28
N LEU A 240 -8.33 4.65 -13.39
CA LEU A 240 -8.43 3.36 -14.08
C LEU A 240 -7.07 2.85 -14.57
N GLU A 241 -6.22 3.73 -15.07
CA GLU A 241 -4.87 3.37 -15.53
C GLU A 241 -3.98 2.82 -14.41
N VAL A 242 -4.05 3.41 -13.21
CA VAL A 242 -3.34 2.91 -12.03
C VAL A 242 -3.83 1.50 -11.67
N TYR A 243 -5.14 1.26 -11.64
CA TYR A 243 -5.69 -0.07 -11.36
C TYR A 243 -5.37 -1.08 -12.47
N ARG A 244 -5.43 -0.70 -13.75
CA ARG A 244 -4.98 -1.55 -14.87
C ARG A 244 -3.49 -1.89 -14.78
N ARG A 245 -2.65 -0.95 -14.32
CA ARG A 245 -1.23 -1.21 -14.11
C ARG A 245 -1.03 -2.22 -12.97
N CYS A 246 -1.72 -2.06 -11.85
CA CYS A 246 -1.69 -3.03 -10.75
C CYS A 246 -2.17 -4.40 -11.21
N ASP A 247 -3.30 -4.47 -11.89
CA ASP A 247 -3.89 -5.72 -12.40
C ASP A 247 -2.92 -6.47 -13.32
N ARG A 248 -2.30 -5.77 -14.28
CA ARG A 248 -1.31 -6.37 -15.17
C ARG A 248 -0.10 -6.91 -14.40
N ARG A 249 0.45 -6.14 -13.45
CA ARG A 249 1.58 -6.57 -12.63
C ARG A 249 1.23 -7.75 -11.73
N ILE A 250 0.00 -7.80 -11.23
CA ILE A 250 -0.54 -8.96 -10.51
C ILE A 250 -0.55 -10.17 -11.44
N GLY A 251 -1.04 -10.04 -12.67
CA GLY A 251 -1.06 -11.11 -13.67
C GLY A 251 0.32 -11.68 -13.95
N GLU A 252 1.31 -10.82 -14.21
CA GLU A 252 2.72 -11.21 -14.41
C GLU A 252 3.29 -11.99 -13.21
N LEU A 253 2.95 -11.57 -11.99
CA LEU A 253 3.36 -12.27 -10.78
C LEU A 253 2.66 -13.63 -10.64
N LEU A 254 1.36 -13.71 -10.92
CA LEU A 254 0.58 -14.96 -10.86
C LEU A 254 1.11 -16.00 -11.85
N GLU A 255 1.33 -15.63 -13.11
CA GLU A 255 1.90 -16.52 -14.16
C GLU A 255 3.23 -17.12 -13.70
N ARG A 256 4.10 -16.28 -13.12
CA ARG A 256 5.37 -16.73 -12.58
C ARG A 256 5.19 -17.71 -11.42
N LEU A 257 4.36 -17.38 -10.44
CA LEU A 257 4.10 -18.25 -9.27
C LEU A 257 3.53 -19.59 -9.68
N GLU A 258 2.67 -19.64 -10.69
CA GLU A 258 2.11 -20.86 -11.26
C GLU A 258 3.19 -21.71 -11.92
N ALA A 259 4.12 -21.11 -12.68
CA ALA A 259 5.24 -21.80 -13.28
C ALA A 259 6.18 -22.44 -12.23
N GLU A 260 6.24 -21.89 -11.02
CA GLU A 260 7.01 -22.41 -9.88
C GLU A 260 6.25 -23.46 -9.04
N GLY A 261 5.06 -23.88 -9.44
CA GLY A 261 4.23 -24.86 -8.73
C GLY A 261 3.15 -24.27 -7.85
N GLY A 262 2.91 -22.97 -7.94
CA GLY A 262 1.83 -22.26 -7.26
C GLY A 262 2.12 -21.92 -5.80
N CYS A 263 1.33 -21.01 -5.26
CA CYS A 263 1.26 -20.64 -3.84
C CYS A 263 -0.11 -20.04 -3.52
N ASN A 264 -0.38 -19.78 -2.25
CA ASN A 264 -1.55 -19.00 -1.87
C ASN A 264 -1.31 -17.52 -2.15
N VAL A 265 -2.31 -16.83 -2.70
CA VAL A 265 -2.26 -15.39 -2.98
C VAL A 265 -3.44 -14.70 -2.28
N LEU A 266 -3.15 -13.63 -1.55
CA LEU A 266 -4.13 -12.75 -0.93
C LEU A 266 -3.93 -11.34 -1.47
N VAL A 267 -4.96 -10.78 -2.11
CA VAL A 267 -5.01 -9.35 -2.43
C VAL A 267 -5.91 -8.68 -1.39
N VAL A 268 -5.43 -7.61 -0.75
CA VAL A 268 -6.16 -6.99 0.36
C VAL A 268 -5.92 -5.48 0.38
N SER A 269 -6.93 -4.74 0.84
CA SER A 269 -6.83 -3.32 1.16
C SER A 269 -7.08 -3.09 2.65
N ASP A 270 -6.44 -2.08 3.20
CA ASP A 270 -6.58 -1.65 4.59
C ASP A 270 -7.82 -0.79 4.83
N HIS A 271 -8.21 0.00 3.86
CA HIS A 271 -9.45 0.78 3.79
C HIS A 271 -9.91 0.95 2.34
N GLY A 272 -11.10 1.47 2.14
CA GLY A 272 -11.56 1.94 0.84
C GLY A 272 -11.39 3.46 0.72
N GLN A 273 -11.81 3.99 -0.42
CA GLN A 273 -11.85 5.41 -0.70
C GLN A 273 -13.14 5.80 -1.41
N GLY A 274 -13.48 7.07 -1.35
CA GLY A 274 -14.63 7.63 -2.01
C GLY A 274 -14.51 9.14 -2.15
N GLN A 275 -15.51 9.75 -2.72
CA GLN A 275 -15.58 11.19 -2.89
C GLN A 275 -15.51 11.90 -1.51
N LEU A 276 -14.62 12.89 -1.38
CA LEU A 276 -14.64 13.80 -0.24
C LEU A 276 -15.92 14.65 -0.25
N GLY A 277 -16.57 14.75 0.89
CA GLY A 277 -17.69 15.66 1.05
C GLY A 277 -17.28 17.13 0.80
N PRO A 278 -18.20 17.97 0.28
CA PRO A 278 -17.91 19.37 -0.06
C PRO A 278 -17.72 20.28 1.15
N GLN A 279 -17.90 19.76 2.36
CA GLN A 279 -17.89 20.54 3.59
C GLN A 279 -16.80 20.08 4.54
N ALA A 280 -16.03 21.03 5.07
CA ALA A 280 -15.09 20.82 6.16
C ALA A 280 -15.67 21.36 7.47
N ILE A 281 -15.61 20.58 8.53
CA ILE A 281 -16.00 21.00 9.87
C ILE A 281 -14.77 21.51 10.61
N HIS A 282 -14.73 22.81 10.86
CA HIS A 282 -13.69 23.45 11.67
C HIS A 282 -14.10 23.47 13.15
N LEU A 283 -14.01 22.34 13.82
CA LEU A 283 -14.52 22.14 15.18
C LEU A 283 -13.96 23.16 16.18
N ASN A 284 -12.67 23.46 16.13
CA ASN A 284 -12.04 24.44 17.03
C ASN A 284 -12.62 25.84 16.82
N LEU A 285 -12.77 26.27 15.57
CA LEU A 285 -13.42 27.56 15.24
C LEU A 285 -14.87 27.61 15.71
N TRP A 286 -15.60 26.51 15.57
CA TRP A 286 -16.98 26.42 16.07
C TRP A 286 -17.02 26.49 17.60
N LEU A 287 -16.12 25.81 18.31
CA LEU A 287 -16.03 25.87 19.77
C LEU A 287 -15.65 27.26 20.30
N GLU A 288 -14.77 28.01 19.59
CA GLU A 288 -14.41 29.39 19.93
C GLU A 288 -15.57 30.38 19.79
N GLN A 289 -16.60 30.03 19.02
CA GLN A 289 -17.77 30.87 18.78
C GLN A 289 -18.93 30.57 19.75
N GLN A 290 -18.82 29.56 20.63
CA GLN A 290 -19.81 29.22 21.67
C GLN A 290 -19.49 29.93 22.98
#